data_3cd17ceac73c74e6b5fb71471b54619a
#
_entry.id   3cd17ceac73c74e6b5fb71471b54619a
#
_cell.length_a   1.000
_cell.length_b   1.000
_cell.length_c   1.000
_cell.angle_alpha   90.00
_cell.angle_beta   90.00
_cell.angle_gamma   90.00
#
_symmetry.space_group_name_H-M   'P 1'
#
loop_
_entity.id
_entity.type
_entity.pdbx_description
1 polymer ?
#
loop_
_entity_poly.entity_id
_entity_poly.type
_entity_poly.pdbx_seq_one_letter_code
_entity_poly.pdbx_strand_id
1 'polypeptide(L)'
;MLEKLKIINLAIIDSLEVDFSNSFNVLTGESGSGKTVLYKSITYLFGQRFKKGDLRKGENKCIISGEISIGDRKYSIKRIFTKNSTKNFINDEAVKLNEYSNFLAKSW
;
A
#
# COMPACT_ATOMS: atom_id res chain seq x y z
N MET A 1 -8.15 -3.99 10.02
CA MET A 1 -8.90 -3.59 8.81
C MET A 1 -8.29 -2.36 8.17
N LEU A 2 -8.12 -2.38 6.87
CA LEU A 2 -7.55 -1.25 6.13
C LEU A 2 -8.57 -0.11 6.04
N GLU A 3 -8.20 1.07 6.55
CA GLU A 3 -9.09 2.22 6.57
C GLU A 3 -8.71 3.30 5.56
N LYS A 4 -7.42 3.49 5.32
CA LYS A 4 -6.94 4.46 4.35
C LYS A 4 -5.79 3.88 3.56
N LEU A 5 -5.66 4.35 2.32
CA LEU A 5 -4.61 3.90 1.43
C LEU A 5 -4.10 5.10 0.64
N LYS A 6 -2.79 5.22 0.55
CA LYS A 6 -2.15 6.24 -0.28
C LYS A 6 -1.11 5.57 -1.17
N ILE A 7 -1.15 5.91 -2.44
CA ILE A 7 -0.27 5.33 -3.45
C ILE A 7 0.47 6.45 -4.16
N ILE A 8 1.78 6.31 -4.29
CA ILE A 8 2.60 7.26 -5.05
C ILE A 8 3.46 6.48 -6.03
N ASN A 9 3.39 6.83 -7.29
CA ASN A 9 4.22 6.29 -8.38
C ASN A 9 4.14 4.78 -8.59
N LEU A 10 2.93 4.26 -8.60
CA LEU A 10 2.70 2.84 -8.91
C LEU A 10 2.08 2.72 -10.30
N ALA A 11 2.80 2.08 -11.22
CA ALA A 11 2.33 1.86 -12.59
C ALA A 11 1.88 3.18 -13.24
N ILE A 12 0.63 3.29 -13.65
CA ILE A 12 0.12 4.52 -14.26
C ILE A 12 -0.32 5.54 -13.24
N ILE A 13 -0.30 5.21 -11.97
CA ILE A 13 -0.77 6.10 -10.91
C ILE A 13 0.37 6.98 -10.42
N ASP A 14 0.20 8.28 -10.57
CA ASP A 14 1.10 9.28 -10.02
C ASP A 14 0.87 9.42 -8.51
N SER A 15 -0.39 9.64 -8.13
CA SER A 15 -0.77 9.81 -6.75
C SER A 15 -2.25 9.49 -6.59
N LEU A 16 -2.58 8.71 -5.57
CA LEU A 16 -3.97 8.36 -5.29
C LEU A 16 -4.14 8.18 -3.80
N GLU A 17 -5.24 8.69 -3.28
CA GLU A 17 -5.59 8.54 -1.88
C GLU A 17 -7.01 8.00 -1.78
N VAL A 18 -7.21 6.97 -0.95
CA VAL A 18 -8.50 6.30 -0.80
C VAL A 18 -8.84 6.22 0.68
N ASP A 19 -10.06 6.60 1.02
CA ASP A 19 -10.57 6.49 2.38
C ASP A 19 -11.71 5.46 2.37
N PHE A 20 -11.43 4.28 2.91
CA PHE A 20 -12.38 3.17 2.89
C PHE A 20 -13.51 3.32 3.92
N SER A 21 -13.38 4.26 4.84
CA SER A 21 -14.45 4.49 5.82
C SER A 21 -15.70 5.10 5.18
N ASN A 22 -15.54 5.77 4.04
CA ASN A 22 -16.64 6.39 3.31
C ASN A 22 -16.81 5.80 1.92
N SER A 23 -16.50 4.54 1.73
CA SER A 23 -15.93 4.20 0.47
C SER A 23 -16.62 3.14 -0.37
N PHE A 24 -17.86 2.87 -0.14
CA PHE A 24 -18.49 1.93 -1.04
C PHE A 24 -18.45 2.42 -2.50
N ASN A 25 -18.20 3.70 -2.70
CA ASN A 25 -18.10 4.29 -4.03
C ASN A 25 -16.73 4.12 -4.69
N VAL A 26 -15.70 3.81 -3.93
CA VAL A 26 -14.34 3.90 -4.43
C VAL A 26 -14.08 2.94 -5.58
N LEU A 27 -14.63 1.75 -5.49
CA LEU A 27 -14.38 0.72 -6.48
C LEU A 27 -15.46 0.67 -7.57
N THR A 28 -16.33 1.64 -7.61
CA THR A 28 -17.32 1.75 -8.68
C THR A 28 -16.78 2.46 -9.90
N GLY A 29 -15.48 2.73 -9.92
CA GLY A 29 -14.84 3.34 -11.05
C GLY A 29 -15.07 2.54 -12.32
N GLU A 30 -15.08 3.23 -13.40
CA GLU A 30 -15.43 2.68 -14.70
C GLU A 30 -14.30 1.89 -15.34
N SER A 31 -13.10 2.00 -14.83
CA SER A 31 -11.94 1.39 -15.47
C SER A 31 -11.50 0.12 -14.76
N GLY A 32 -11.39 -0.97 -15.49
CA GLY A 32 -10.81 -2.19 -14.99
C GLY A 32 -9.35 -2.03 -14.60
N SER A 33 -8.61 -1.18 -15.33
CA SER A 33 -7.20 -0.95 -15.03
C SER A 33 -7.02 -0.23 -13.69
N GLY A 34 -7.92 0.68 -13.35
CA GLY A 34 -7.88 1.35 -12.05
C GLY A 34 -8.10 0.38 -10.90
N LYS A 35 -9.05 -0.54 -11.06
CA LYS A 35 -9.31 -1.57 -10.04
C LYS A 35 -8.14 -2.52 -9.89
N THR A 36 -7.50 -2.89 -11.00
CA THR A 36 -6.34 -3.78 -10.99
C THR A 36 -5.18 -3.14 -10.22
N VAL A 37 -4.90 -1.86 -10.48
CA VAL A 37 -3.81 -1.17 -9.80
C VAL A 37 -4.11 -1.02 -8.31
N LEU A 38 -5.36 -0.73 -7.97
CA LEU A 38 -5.77 -0.63 -6.57
C LEU A 38 -5.56 -1.97 -5.86
N TYR A 39 -5.96 -3.06 -6.48
CA TYR A 39 -5.76 -4.39 -5.91
C TYR A 39 -4.26 -4.69 -5.73
N LYS A 40 -3.44 -4.38 -6.73
CA LYS A 40 -1.99 -4.56 -6.61
C LYS A 40 -1.40 -3.77 -5.46
N SER A 41 -1.85 -2.52 -5.29
CA SER A 41 -1.33 -1.68 -4.21
C SER A 41 -1.64 -2.28 -2.84
N ILE A 42 -2.82 -2.85 -2.68
CA ILE A 42 -3.20 -3.50 -1.43
C ILE A 42 -2.32 -4.73 -1.19
N THR A 43 -2.08 -5.55 -2.20
CA THR A 43 -1.22 -6.71 -2.03
C THR A 43 0.21 -6.31 -1.69
N TYR A 44 0.72 -5.25 -2.32
CA TYR A 44 2.05 -4.75 -1.98
C TYR A 44 2.12 -4.22 -0.56
N LEU A 45 1.09 -3.49 -0.14
CA LEU A 45 1.05 -2.95 1.21
C LEU A 45 1.09 -4.07 2.25
N PHE A 46 0.51 -5.22 1.95
CA PHE A 46 0.45 -6.34 2.88
C PHE A 46 1.61 -7.33 2.73
N GLY A 47 2.67 -6.97 2.04
CA GLY A 47 3.91 -7.73 2.10
C GLY A 47 4.35 -8.41 0.81
N GLN A 48 3.59 -8.28 -0.26
CA GLN A 48 3.93 -8.88 -1.54
C GLN A 48 5.26 -8.31 -2.06
N ARG A 49 6.06 -9.17 -2.68
CA ARG A 49 7.32 -8.73 -3.29
C ARG A 49 7.05 -7.79 -4.46
N PHE A 50 7.72 -6.63 -4.45
CA PHE A 50 7.53 -5.61 -5.46
C PHE A 50 8.18 -6.01 -6.80
N LYS A 51 7.44 -5.84 -7.88
CA LYS A 51 7.95 -6.07 -9.23
C LYS A 51 8.43 -4.75 -9.81
N LYS A 52 9.66 -4.73 -10.30
CA LYS A 52 10.26 -3.51 -10.86
C LYS A 52 9.42 -2.88 -11.97
N GLY A 53 8.73 -3.71 -12.75
CA GLY A 53 7.87 -3.22 -13.81
C GLY A 53 6.68 -2.40 -13.34
N ASP A 54 6.35 -2.48 -12.05
CA ASP A 54 5.26 -1.69 -11.48
C ASP A 54 5.69 -0.33 -10.97
N LEU A 55 6.99 -0.04 -10.98
CA LEU A 55 7.47 1.30 -10.65
C LEU A 55 7.10 2.25 -11.79
N ARG A 56 6.50 3.38 -11.46
CA ARG A 56 6.08 4.35 -12.46
C ARG A 56 7.28 4.77 -13.29
N LYS A 57 7.10 4.78 -14.60
CA LYS A 57 8.17 5.09 -15.56
C LYS A 57 8.73 6.49 -15.28
N GLY A 58 10.05 6.57 -15.18
CA GLY A 58 10.73 7.84 -14.92
C GLY A 58 10.89 8.17 -13.45
N GLU A 59 10.31 7.36 -12.55
CA GLU A 59 10.38 7.62 -11.13
C GLU A 59 11.37 6.69 -10.45
N ASN A 60 11.92 7.14 -9.33
CA ASN A 60 12.94 6.39 -8.60
C ASN A 60 12.37 5.56 -7.46
N LYS A 61 11.20 5.90 -6.97
CA LYS A 61 10.59 5.17 -5.88
C LYS A 61 9.07 5.19 -5.96
N CYS A 62 8.49 4.14 -5.40
CA CYS A 62 7.05 3.99 -5.23
C CYS A 62 6.79 3.91 -3.73
N ILE A 63 5.80 4.63 -3.25
CA ILE A 63 5.43 4.61 -1.83
C ILE A 63 3.98 4.17 -1.73
N ILE A 64 3.75 3.12 -0.92
CA ILE A 64 2.40 2.67 -0.63
C ILE A 64 2.25 2.68 0.88
N SER A 65 1.27 3.42 1.37
CA SER A 65 1.05 3.56 2.79
C SER A 65 -0.43 3.45 3.10
N GLY A 66 -0.74 3.19 4.36
CA GLY A 66 -2.12 3.08 4.77
C GLY A 66 -2.28 3.17 6.27
N GLU A 67 -3.53 3.25 6.69
CA GLU A 67 -3.90 3.16 8.09
C GLU A 67 -4.73 1.91 8.27
N ILE A 68 -4.38 1.12 9.28
CA ILE A 68 -5.12 -0.08 9.62
C ILE A 68 -5.61 0.02 11.05
N SER A 69 -6.70 -0.67 11.35
CA SER A 69 -7.19 -0.79 12.71
C SER A 69 -7.12 -2.24 13.15
N ILE A 70 -6.65 -2.46 14.37
CA ILE A 70 -6.62 -3.77 15.01
C ILE A 70 -7.28 -3.57 16.38
N GLY A 71 -8.50 -4.10 16.54
CA GLY A 71 -9.29 -3.82 17.72
C GLY A 71 -9.59 -2.33 17.80
N ASP A 72 -9.25 -1.72 18.94
CA ASP A 72 -9.48 -0.28 19.17
C ASP A 72 -8.31 0.60 18.78
N ARG A 73 -7.24 0.01 18.25
CA ARG A 73 -6.03 0.76 17.94
C ARG A 73 -5.85 0.96 16.45
N LYS A 74 -5.28 2.11 16.09
CA LYS A 74 -4.94 2.43 14.71
C LYS A 74 -3.44 2.46 14.55
N TYR A 75 -2.99 1.96 13.41
CA TYR A 75 -1.57 1.92 13.08
C TYR A 75 -1.37 2.45 11.68
N SER A 76 -0.25 3.12 11.46
CA SER A 76 0.16 3.47 10.10
C SER A 76 1.16 2.42 9.60
N ILE A 77 1.03 2.03 8.35
CA ILE A 77 1.97 1.14 7.71
C ILE A 77 2.40 1.76 6.39
N LYS A 78 3.63 1.49 6.00
CA LYS A 78 4.18 2.08 4.79
C LYS A 78 5.27 1.20 4.23
N ARG A 79 5.33 1.13 2.91
CA ARG A 79 6.43 0.48 2.22
C ARG A 79 6.97 1.42 1.15
N ILE A 80 8.27 1.51 1.06
CA ILE A 80 8.96 2.31 0.05
C ILE A 80 9.75 1.36 -0.83
N PHE A 81 9.46 1.37 -2.12
CA PHE A 81 10.10 0.49 -3.09
C PHE A 81 10.98 1.30 -4.03
N THR A 82 12.20 0.85 -4.24
CA THR A 82 13.08 1.39 -5.27
C THR A 82 13.47 0.25 -6.19
N LYS A 83 14.27 0.54 -7.21
CA LYS A 83 14.74 -0.52 -8.13
C LYS A 83 15.54 -1.59 -7.40
N ASN A 84 16.20 -1.22 -6.31
CA ASN A 84 17.16 -2.10 -5.64
C ASN A 84 16.83 -2.43 -4.20
N SER A 85 15.81 -1.82 -3.63
CA SER A 85 15.55 -2.00 -2.20
C SER A 85 14.08 -1.82 -1.87
N THR A 86 13.71 -2.35 -0.69
CA THR A 86 12.40 -2.16 -0.12
C THR A 86 12.58 -1.83 1.35
N LYS A 87 11.85 -0.82 1.82
CA LYS A 87 11.83 -0.44 3.23
C LYS A 87 10.41 -0.57 3.74
N ASN A 88 10.27 -1.07 4.96
CA ASN A 88 8.97 -1.32 5.58
C ASN A 88 8.89 -0.56 6.89
N PHE A 89 7.75 0.06 7.17
CA PHE A 89 7.56 0.88 8.35
C PHE A 89 6.24 0.56 9.03
N ILE A 90 6.27 0.54 10.36
CA ILE A 90 5.07 0.45 11.20
C ILE A 90 5.14 1.65 12.14
N ASN A 91 4.15 2.53 12.10
CA ASN A 91 4.12 3.78 12.88
C ASN A 91 5.42 4.58 12.71
N ASP A 92 5.86 4.71 11.44
CA ASP A 92 7.07 5.45 11.06
C ASP A 92 8.38 4.83 11.55
N GLU A 93 8.33 3.64 12.09
CA GLU A 93 9.52 2.92 12.55
C GLU A 93 9.90 1.85 11.54
N ALA A 94 11.15 1.86 11.10
CA ALA A 94 11.63 0.89 10.11
C ALA A 94 11.70 -0.50 10.72
N VAL A 95 11.15 -1.49 10.01
CA VAL A 95 11.16 -2.88 10.45
C VAL A 95 11.53 -3.79 9.31
N LYS A 96 11.95 -5.01 9.65
CA LYS A 96 12.26 -6.02 8.65
C LYS A 96 10.98 -6.61 8.07
N LEU A 97 11.08 -7.19 6.88
CA LEU A 97 9.91 -7.73 6.20
C LEU A 97 9.17 -8.78 7.04
N ASN A 98 9.89 -9.67 7.69
CA ASN A 98 9.24 -10.70 8.49
C ASN A 98 8.49 -10.10 9.68
N GLU A 99 9.03 -9.08 10.33
CA GLU A 99 8.32 -8.34 11.39
C GLU A 99 7.07 -7.67 10.85
N TYR A 100 7.21 -7.03 9.70
CA TYR A 100 6.11 -6.34 9.02
C TYR A 100 4.99 -7.32 8.70
N SER A 101 5.32 -8.43 8.06
CA SER A 101 4.33 -9.44 7.68
C SER A 101 3.66 -10.08 8.88
N ASN A 102 4.44 -10.38 9.92
CA ASN A 102 3.88 -10.95 11.14
C ASN A 102 2.93 -9.99 11.85
N PHE A 103 3.27 -8.71 11.85
CA PHE A 103 2.39 -7.69 12.42
C PHE A 103 1.07 -7.64 11.67
N LEU A 104 1.12 -7.65 10.35
CA LEU A 104 -0.08 -7.55 9.52
C LEU A 104 -0.95 -8.80 9.59
N ALA A 105 -0.36 -9.95 9.84
CA ALA A 105 -1.14 -11.19 10.00
C ALA A 105 -2.15 -11.07 11.13
N LYS A 106 -1.89 -10.20 12.10
CA LYS A 106 -2.81 -9.98 13.23
C LYS A 106 -3.96 -9.04 12.88
N SER A 107 -3.92 -8.40 11.71
CA SER A 107 -4.94 -7.42 11.33
C SER A 107 -6.17 -8.05 10.66
N TRP A 108 -6.14 -9.33 10.40
CA TRP A 108 -7.23 -10.05 9.76
C TRP A 108 -8.06 -10.84 10.74
#